data_0229c7ff179c07b5b427556717019bd0
#
_entry.id   0229c7ff179c07b5b427556717019bd0
#
_cell.length_a   1.000
_cell.length_b   1.000
_cell.length_c   1.000
_cell.angle_alpha   90.00
_cell.angle_beta   90.00
_cell.angle_gamma   90.00
#
_symmetry.space_group_name_H-M   'P 1'
#
loop_
_entity.id
_entity.type
_entity.pdbx_description
1 polymer ?
#
loop_
_entity_poly.entity_id
_entity_poly.type
_entity_poly.pdbx_seq_one_letter_code
_entity_poly.pdbx_strand_id
1 'polypeptide(L)'
;MLTFVAVILNLNTKQMKPYVLGIDIGGTNTVFGIVDARGVVIASDSIKTAKHSKIEDYIDELYTEASRLIKANDAEDKIHGIGIGAPNGNYYNGMIVDAPNLPWPSPIPLAQMVSSKFGIPVAVTNDANAAAIGEMTYGAARGMKDFIMITLGTGVGSGIVINGQVVYGHDGFAGELGHVIVKRNNGRLCGCGRTGCLEAYCSATGVARSAREFLEIRTEPSTLRNLPIESITSKDVYDAAMNGDKLAKDVFEYTGTILGEAMADMTVFSSPEAFILFGGLAKSGELLLKPLREAMDRSMLNVFKGKAKVLLSELKDADAAVLGASALGWEAKPMAPVTPAAAPIVAAAPGAPGAPAAPAAPIAD
;
A
#
# COMPACT_ATOMS: atom_id res chain seq x y z
N MET A 1 6.04 58.24 -0.68
CA MET A 1 4.89 57.42 -0.29
C MET A 1 4.42 56.43 -1.38
N LEU A 2 4.86 56.57 -2.63
CA LEU A 2 4.53 55.68 -3.76
C LEU A 2 5.46 54.46 -3.89
N THR A 3 6.61 54.44 -3.26
CA THR A 3 7.59 53.34 -3.36
C THR A 3 7.31 52.18 -2.40
N PHE A 4 6.59 52.41 -1.31
CA PHE A 4 6.27 51.35 -0.32
C PHE A 4 5.08 50.50 -0.72
N VAL A 5 4.14 51.07 -1.46
CA VAL A 5 2.95 50.32 -1.97
C VAL A 5 3.35 49.39 -3.12
N ALA A 6 4.31 49.75 -3.96
CA ALA A 6 4.82 48.89 -5.03
C ALA A 6 5.61 47.70 -4.54
N VAL A 7 6.28 47.80 -3.38
CA VAL A 7 6.99 46.69 -2.75
C VAL A 7 6.03 45.71 -2.09
N ILE A 8 4.94 46.20 -1.49
CA ILE A 8 3.91 45.33 -0.89
C ILE A 8 3.06 44.59 -1.97
N LEU A 9 2.82 45.24 -3.11
CA LEU A 9 2.13 44.59 -4.24
C LEU A 9 3.02 43.55 -4.97
N ASN A 10 4.34 43.68 -4.93
CA ASN A 10 5.25 42.69 -5.52
C ASN A 10 5.55 41.48 -4.61
N LEU A 11 5.17 41.53 -3.33
CA LEU A 11 5.35 40.42 -2.39
C LEU A 11 4.14 39.46 -2.32
N ASN A 12 3.03 39.75 -3.03
CA ASN A 12 1.78 39.00 -2.89
C ASN A 12 1.31 38.24 -4.13
N THR A 13 2.12 38.09 -5.16
CA THR A 13 1.81 37.15 -6.24
C THR A 13 2.81 36.00 -6.29
N LYS A 14 3.00 35.32 -5.18
CA LYS A 14 3.40 33.91 -5.27
C LYS A 14 2.18 33.24 -5.91
N GLN A 15 2.24 33.06 -7.22
CA GLN A 15 1.17 32.43 -7.99
C GLN A 15 0.78 31.15 -7.30
N MET A 16 -0.43 31.09 -6.70
CA MET A 16 -0.89 29.88 -6.00
C MET A 16 -0.92 28.76 -7.03
N LYS A 17 -0.16 27.72 -6.77
CA LYS A 17 -0.16 26.52 -7.61
C LYS A 17 -1.30 25.62 -7.14
N PRO A 18 -2.45 25.60 -7.85
CA PRO A 18 -3.70 25.01 -7.38
C PRO A 18 -3.76 23.50 -7.55
N TYR A 19 -2.74 22.89 -8.17
CA TYR A 19 -2.73 21.48 -8.53
C TYR A 19 -1.52 20.76 -7.94
N VAL A 20 -1.68 19.47 -7.77
CA VAL A 20 -0.61 18.50 -7.54
C VAL A 20 -0.67 17.41 -8.59
N LEU A 21 0.46 16.77 -8.85
CA LEU A 21 0.51 15.55 -9.64
C LEU A 21 0.61 14.36 -8.68
N GLY A 22 -0.41 13.49 -8.70
CA GLY A 22 -0.40 12.22 -8.00
C GLY A 22 0.08 11.11 -8.94
N ILE A 23 0.97 10.26 -8.48
CA ILE A 23 1.53 9.12 -9.23
C ILE A 23 1.44 7.87 -8.36
N ASP A 24 0.78 6.83 -8.87
CA ASP A 24 0.74 5.52 -8.23
C ASP A 24 1.51 4.51 -9.09
N ILE A 25 2.60 3.98 -8.56
CA ILE A 25 3.49 3.05 -9.26
C ILE A 25 3.14 1.63 -8.82
N GLY A 26 2.39 0.91 -9.65
CA GLY A 26 2.18 -0.52 -9.48
C GLY A 26 3.17 -1.35 -10.28
N GLY A 27 3.27 -2.65 -10.01
CA GLY A 27 4.17 -3.56 -10.74
C GLY A 27 3.88 -3.70 -12.23
N THR A 28 2.62 -3.52 -12.65
CA THR A 28 2.20 -3.65 -14.06
C THR A 28 1.96 -2.31 -14.73
N ASN A 29 1.27 -1.41 -14.06
CA ASN A 29 0.88 -0.09 -14.56
C ASN A 29 1.26 0.97 -13.56
N THR A 30 1.59 2.16 -14.07
CA THR A 30 1.67 3.39 -13.31
C THR A 30 0.53 4.29 -13.74
N VAL A 31 -0.26 4.76 -12.79
CA VAL A 31 -1.35 5.74 -13.03
C VAL A 31 -0.90 7.09 -12.48
N PHE A 32 -1.19 8.16 -13.21
CA PHE A 32 -0.87 9.51 -12.76
C PHE A 32 -1.98 10.50 -13.13
N GLY A 33 -2.11 11.57 -12.36
CA GLY A 33 -3.16 12.54 -12.62
C GLY A 33 -2.96 13.87 -11.91
N ILE A 34 -3.59 14.89 -12.47
CA ILE A 34 -3.63 16.26 -11.96
C ILE A 34 -4.83 16.37 -11.02
N VAL A 35 -4.58 16.79 -9.78
CA VAL A 35 -5.63 16.88 -8.75
C VAL A 35 -5.63 18.26 -8.12
N ASP A 36 -6.82 18.83 -7.90
CA ASP A 36 -6.99 20.11 -7.19
C ASP A 36 -7.01 19.90 -5.65
N ALA A 37 -6.98 21.01 -4.91
CA ALA A 37 -6.99 20.98 -3.44
C ALA A 37 -8.28 20.39 -2.83
N ARG A 38 -9.35 20.21 -3.61
CA ARG A 38 -10.59 19.58 -3.17
C ARG A 38 -10.65 18.09 -3.46
N GLY A 39 -9.61 17.54 -4.11
CA GLY A 39 -9.57 16.15 -4.54
C GLY A 39 -10.32 15.90 -5.86
N VAL A 40 -10.53 16.92 -6.67
CA VAL A 40 -11.08 16.73 -8.02
C VAL A 40 -9.94 16.33 -8.94
N VAL A 41 -10.05 15.14 -9.54
CA VAL A 41 -9.14 14.70 -10.60
C VAL A 41 -9.49 15.46 -11.88
N ILE A 42 -8.60 16.36 -12.29
CA ILE A 42 -8.78 17.19 -13.49
C ILE A 42 -8.56 16.35 -14.75
N ALA A 43 -7.51 15.53 -14.73
CA ALA A 43 -7.17 14.59 -15.79
C ALA A 43 -6.26 13.49 -15.23
N SER A 44 -6.34 12.31 -15.82
CA SER A 44 -5.46 11.18 -15.48
C SER A 44 -5.09 10.39 -16.72
N ASP A 45 -3.96 9.71 -16.65
CA ASP A 45 -3.46 8.80 -17.69
C ASP A 45 -2.63 7.69 -17.05
N SER A 46 -2.15 6.74 -17.85
CA SER A 46 -1.35 5.63 -17.35
C SER A 46 -0.29 5.18 -18.35
N ILE A 47 0.81 4.65 -17.82
CA ILE A 47 1.85 3.97 -18.60
C ILE A 47 2.06 2.56 -18.06
N LYS A 48 2.74 1.72 -18.85
CA LYS A 48 3.12 0.35 -18.45
C LYS A 48 4.43 0.36 -17.69
N THR A 49 4.38 0.07 -16.37
CA THR A 49 5.59 -0.01 -15.53
C THR A 49 6.54 -1.08 -16.01
N ALA A 50 6.03 -2.28 -16.27
CA ALA A 50 6.84 -3.46 -16.65
C ALA A 50 7.42 -3.41 -18.08
N LYS A 51 7.13 -2.37 -18.87
CA LYS A 51 7.64 -2.18 -20.22
C LYS A 51 9.13 -1.90 -20.24
N HIS A 52 9.66 -1.25 -19.20
CA HIS A 52 11.02 -0.75 -19.16
C HIS A 52 11.92 -1.61 -18.27
N SER A 53 13.02 -2.11 -18.84
CA SER A 53 14.05 -2.82 -18.08
C SER A 53 15.00 -1.90 -17.30
N LYS A 54 15.03 -0.59 -17.66
CA LYS A 54 15.82 0.44 -16.99
C LYS A 54 14.90 1.49 -16.39
N ILE A 55 15.25 1.92 -15.20
CA ILE A 55 14.47 2.95 -14.47
C ILE A 55 14.54 4.30 -15.18
N GLU A 56 15.67 4.63 -15.81
CA GLU A 56 15.86 5.89 -16.55
C GLU A 56 14.86 6.00 -17.71
N ASP A 57 14.71 4.94 -18.50
CA ASP A 57 13.78 4.89 -19.63
C ASP A 57 12.32 5.03 -19.15
N TYR A 58 12.00 4.43 -17.99
CA TYR A 58 10.70 4.56 -17.36
C TYR A 58 10.42 6.01 -16.89
N ILE A 59 11.39 6.65 -16.25
CA ILE A 59 11.26 8.04 -15.81
C ILE A 59 11.10 8.97 -17.00
N ASP A 60 11.77 8.71 -18.12
CA ASP A 60 11.67 9.50 -19.34
C ASP A 60 10.27 9.37 -19.99
N GLU A 61 9.69 8.17 -20.04
CA GLU A 61 8.31 7.98 -20.51
C GLU A 61 7.31 8.65 -19.56
N LEU A 62 7.46 8.44 -18.25
CA LEU A 62 6.61 9.07 -17.23
C LEU A 62 6.62 10.60 -17.36
N TYR A 63 7.80 11.19 -17.50
CA TYR A 63 7.94 12.64 -17.70
C TYR A 63 7.25 13.11 -18.97
N THR A 64 7.45 12.40 -20.07
CA THR A 64 6.88 12.75 -21.38
C THR A 64 5.35 12.76 -21.34
N GLU A 65 4.76 11.66 -20.82
CA GLU A 65 3.31 11.51 -20.79
C GLU A 65 2.66 12.43 -19.73
N ALA A 66 3.26 12.57 -18.56
CA ALA A 66 2.75 13.49 -17.55
C ALA A 66 2.86 14.96 -18.01
N SER A 67 3.95 15.35 -18.68
CA SER A 67 4.09 16.70 -19.24
C SER A 67 3.08 16.95 -20.34
N ARG A 68 2.79 15.97 -21.19
CA ARG A 68 1.72 16.03 -22.19
C ARG A 68 0.36 16.28 -21.53
N LEU A 69 0.05 15.52 -20.45
CA LEU A 69 -1.18 15.67 -19.68
C LEU A 69 -1.29 17.06 -19.04
N ILE A 70 -0.21 17.54 -18.40
CA ILE A 70 -0.13 18.87 -17.78
C ILE A 70 -0.40 19.96 -18.80
N LYS A 71 0.26 19.90 -19.96
CA LYS A 71 0.10 20.88 -21.04
C LYS A 71 -1.29 20.87 -21.65
N ALA A 72 -1.86 19.69 -21.86
CA ALA A 72 -3.20 19.54 -22.43
C ALA A 72 -4.32 20.12 -21.53
N ASN A 73 -4.01 20.33 -20.23
CA ASN A 73 -4.95 20.88 -19.24
C ASN A 73 -4.55 22.27 -18.73
N ASP A 74 -3.69 22.98 -19.46
CA ASP A 74 -3.23 24.34 -19.10
C ASP A 74 -2.69 24.43 -17.66
N ALA A 75 -2.05 23.34 -17.16
CA ALA A 75 -1.54 23.22 -15.80
C ALA A 75 -0.02 23.47 -15.69
N GLU A 76 0.64 23.92 -16.75
CA GLU A 76 2.05 24.31 -16.74
C GLU A 76 2.26 25.40 -15.69
N ASP A 77 3.35 25.32 -14.93
CA ASP A 77 3.69 26.19 -13.79
C ASP A 77 2.67 26.23 -12.64
N LYS A 78 1.58 25.45 -12.71
CA LYS A 78 0.51 25.40 -11.70
C LYS A 78 0.61 24.17 -10.78
N ILE A 79 1.58 23.28 -10.98
CA ILE A 79 1.79 22.10 -10.15
C ILE A 79 2.60 22.50 -8.92
N HIS A 80 2.02 22.32 -7.72
CA HIS A 80 2.65 22.61 -6.43
C HIS A 80 3.74 21.60 -6.08
N GLY A 81 3.42 20.32 -6.22
CA GLY A 81 4.29 19.21 -5.87
C GLY A 81 3.83 17.91 -6.54
N ILE A 82 4.69 16.91 -6.46
CA ILE A 82 4.43 15.56 -6.95
C ILE A 82 4.39 14.64 -5.73
N GLY A 83 3.31 13.88 -5.57
CA GLY A 83 3.21 12.80 -4.60
C GLY A 83 3.25 11.46 -5.30
N ILE A 84 4.02 10.53 -4.76
CA ILE A 84 4.20 9.19 -5.34
C ILE A 84 3.90 8.12 -4.30
N GLY A 85 2.92 7.25 -4.60
CA GLY A 85 2.73 5.96 -3.96
C GLY A 85 3.49 4.89 -4.74
N ALA A 86 4.32 4.10 -4.08
CA ALA A 86 5.09 3.04 -4.73
C ALA A 86 5.34 1.85 -3.79
N PRO A 87 5.43 0.61 -4.29
CA PRO A 87 5.81 -0.52 -3.47
C PRO A 87 7.13 -0.24 -2.73
N ASN A 88 7.16 -0.46 -1.42
CA ASN A 88 8.31 -0.19 -0.56
C ASN A 88 8.91 1.23 -0.70
N GLY A 89 8.07 2.22 -1.06
CA GLY A 89 8.45 3.62 -1.09
C GLY A 89 8.70 4.16 0.32
N ASN A 90 9.87 4.74 0.54
CA ASN A 90 10.29 5.25 1.85
C ASN A 90 10.11 6.76 1.92
N TYR A 91 9.34 7.23 2.90
CA TYR A 91 9.00 8.63 3.06
C TYR A 91 10.20 9.53 3.43
N TYR A 92 11.15 9.00 4.22
CA TYR A 92 12.24 9.84 4.74
C TYR A 92 13.32 10.13 3.71
N ASN A 93 13.63 9.16 2.84
CA ASN A 93 14.71 9.30 1.86
C ASN A 93 14.25 9.34 0.41
N GLY A 94 12.95 9.11 0.16
CA GLY A 94 12.38 9.12 -1.19
C GLY A 94 12.84 7.97 -2.09
N MET A 95 13.35 6.90 -1.50
CA MET A 95 13.85 5.73 -2.22
C MET A 95 12.80 4.62 -2.29
N ILE A 96 12.93 3.73 -3.26
CA ILE A 96 12.29 2.42 -3.25
C ILE A 96 13.37 1.39 -2.86
N VAL A 97 13.06 0.53 -1.88
CA VAL A 97 14.00 -0.48 -1.38
C VAL A 97 13.35 -1.86 -1.43
N ASP A 98 14.00 -2.80 -2.13
CA ASP A 98 13.60 -4.21 -2.20
C ASP A 98 12.11 -4.44 -2.58
N ALA A 99 11.66 -3.78 -3.65
CA ALA A 99 10.31 -3.95 -4.17
C ALA A 99 10.27 -5.12 -5.18
N PRO A 100 9.79 -6.31 -4.79
CA PRO A 100 9.86 -7.51 -5.63
C PRO A 100 8.96 -7.43 -6.87
N ASN A 101 8.00 -6.52 -6.86
CA ASN A 101 7.04 -6.33 -7.95
C ASN A 101 7.54 -5.37 -9.04
N LEU A 102 8.70 -4.74 -8.84
CA LEU A 102 9.29 -3.81 -9.80
C LEU A 102 10.49 -4.46 -10.53
N PRO A 103 10.67 -4.18 -11.83
CA PRO A 103 11.70 -4.85 -12.62
C PRO A 103 13.12 -4.28 -12.40
N TRP A 104 13.28 -3.24 -11.58
CA TRP A 104 14.54 -2.52 -11.46
C TRP A 104 15.33 -2.93 -10.21
N PRO A 105 16.68 -2.92 -10.30
CA PRO A 105 17.51 -3.24 -9.13
C PRO A 105 17.35 -2.21 -8.02
N SER A 106 17.31 -2.70 -6.78
CA SER A 106 17.27 -1.90 -5.57
C SER A 106 18.69 -1.47 -5.14
N PRO A 107 18.86 -0.31 -4.46
CA PRO A 107 17.85 0.72 -4.17
C PRO A 107 17.65 1.72 -5.31
N ILE A 108 16.45 2.32 -5.41
CA ILE A 108 16.10 3.29 -6.46
C ILE A 108 15.87 4.67 -5.82
N PRO A 109 16.67 5.72 -6.13
CA PRO A 109 16.49 7.08 -5.60
C PRO A 109 15.36 7.83 -6.35
N LEU A 110 14.11 7.32 -6.22
CA LEU A 110 12.98 7.71 -7.05
C LEU A 110 12.66 9.21 -6.94
N ALA A 111 12.56 9.74 -5.71
CA ALA A 111 12.20 11.15 -5.50
C ALA A 111 13.23 12.08 -6.17
N GLN A 112 14.53 11.75 -6.07
CA GLN A 112 15.58 12.53 -6.70
C GLN A 112 15.49 12.47 -8.22
N MET A 113 15.29 11.28 -8.80
CA MET A 113 15.19 11.11 -10.26
C MET A 113 14.01 11.89 -10.83
N VAL A 114 12.83 11.75 -10.21
CA VAL A 114 11.61 12.45 -10.64
C VAL A 114 11.75 13.97 -10.43
N SER A 115 12.22 14.41 -9.26
CA SER A 115 12.40 15.84 -8.96
C SER A 115 13.40 16.49 -9.92
N SER A 116 14.51 15.81 -10.25
CA SER A 116 15.50 16.32 -11.20
C SER A 116 14.94 16.49 -12.60
N LYS A 117 14.03 15.59 -13.00
CA LYS A 117 13.43 15.61 -14.34
C LYS A 117 12.32 16.66 -14.47
N PHE A 118 11.45 16.78 -13.45
CA PHE A 118 10.31 17.69 -13.46
C PHE A 118 10.61 19.10 -12.96
N GLY A 119 11.68 19.28 -12.18
CA GLY A 119 11.97 20.57 -11.52
C GLY A 119 10.95 20.94 -10.43
N ILE A 120 10.22 19.95 -9.89
CA ILE A 120 9.11 20.12 -8.94
C ILE A 120 9.43 19.29 -7.68
N PRO A 121 9.09 19.77 -6.46
CA PRO A 121 9.24 18.98 -5.24
C PRO A 121 8.49 17.66 -5.31
N VAL A 122 9.11 16.58 -4.80
CA VAL A 122 8.56 15.22 -4.82
C VAL A 122 8.55 14.64 -3.41
N ALA A 123 7.44 14.01 -3.04
CA ALA A 123 7.33 13.18 -1.85
C ALA A 123 6.94 11.75 -2.27
N VAL A 124 7.58 10.76 -1.66
CA VAL A 124 7.36 9.33 -1.96
C VAL A 124 6.92 8.64 -0.67
N THR A 125 6.01 7.70 -0.78
CA THR A 125 5.66 6.78 0.31
C THR A 125 5.23 5.43 -0.26
N ASN A 126 4.98 4.46 0.63
CA ASN A 126 4.34 3.20 0.26
C ASN A 126 2.90 3.44 -0.22
N ASP A 127 2.42 2.61 -1.12
CA ASP A 127 1.08 2.69 -1.74
C ASP A 127 -0.07 2.67 -0.71
N ALA A 128 0.01 1.83 0.32
CA ALA A 128 -0.99 1.77 1.37
C ALA A 128 -0.98 3.01 2.29
N ASN A 129 0.19 3.59 2.57
CA ASN A 129 0.32 4.87 3.26
C ASN A 129 -0.27 6.01 2.42
N ALA A 130 0.00 6.02 1.12
CA ALA A 130 -0.63 6.99 0.20
C ALA A 130 -2.15 6.86 0.23
N ALA A 131 -2.70 5.64 0.19
CA ALA A 131 -4.13 5.40 0.32
C ALA A 131 -4.69 5.92 1.66
N ALA A 132 -3.98 5.74 2.79
CA ALA A 132 -4.38 6.28 4.09
C ALA A 132 -4.43 7.81 4.10
N ILE A 133 -3.44 8.48 3.51
CA ILE A 133 -3.43 9.95 3.35
C ILE A 133 -4.60 10.39 2.47
N GLY A 134 -4.89 9.66 1.39
CA GLY A 134 -6.03 9.92 0.52
C GLY A 134 -7.37 9.84 1.24
N GLU A 135 -7.58 8.80 2.05
CA GLU A 135 -8.80 8.64 2.86
C GLU A 135 -8.94 9.73 3.92
N MET A 136 -7.85 10.14 4.56
CA MET A 136 -7.84 11.23 5.52
C MET A 136 -8.18 12.57 4.86
N THR A 137 -7.72 12.79 3.64
CA THR A 137 -7.86 14.06 2.94
C THR A 137 -9.19 14.15 2.18
N TYR A 138 -9.59 13.10 1.48
CA TYR A 138 -10.71 13.12 0.52
C TYR A 138 -11.80 12.06 0.77
N GLY A 139 -11.55 11.05 1.60
CA GLY A 139 -12.39 9.86 1.73
C GLY A 139 -13.08 9.69 3.08
N ALA A 140 -13.30 8.44 3.46
CA ALA A 140 -14.07 8.03 4.64
C ALA A 140 -13.45 8.44 5.98
N ALA A 141 -12.14 8.71 6.02
CA ALA A 141 -11.42 9.12 7.23
C ALA A 141 -11.33 10.65 7.41
N ARG A 142 -12.03 11.45 6.61
CA ARG A 142 -12.03 12.91 6.79
C ARG A 142 -12.47 13.32 8.19
N GLY A 143 -11.60 14.10 8.85
CA GLY A 143 -11.81 14.58 10.22
C GLY A 143 -11.41 13.58 11.31
N MET A 144 -11.07 12.34 10.98
CA MET A 144 -10.47 11.38 11.89
C MET A 144 -9.00 11.67 12.09
N LYS A 145 -8.50 11.38 13.29
CA LYS A 145 -7.09 11.54 13.64
C LYS A 145 -6.38 10.20 13.89
N ASP A 146 -7.14 9.17 14.23
CA ASP A 146 -6.61 7.89 14.68
C ASP A 146 -7.37 6.78 13.93
N PHE A 147 -6.80 6.23 12.88
CA PHE A 147 -7.41 5.15 12.11
C PHE A 147 -6.36 4.25 11.45
N ILE A 148 -6.79 3.08 11.03
CA ILE A 148 -5.95 2.15 10.26
C ILE A 148 -6.63 1.93 8.90
N MET A 149 -5.89 2.19 7.83
CA MET A 149 -6.23 1.80 6.48
C MET A 149 -5.73 0.39 6.22
N ILE A 150 -6.58 -0.47 5.65
CA ILE A 150 -6.20 -1.83 5.21
C ILE A 150 -6.60 -1.99 3.76
N THR A 151 -5.62 -2.25 2.90
CA THR A 151 -5.84 -2.55 1.49
C THR A 151 -5.92 -4.06 1.27
N LEU A 152 -7.00 -4.53 0.67
CA LEU A 152 -7.31 -5.94 0.43
C LEU A 152 -7.33 -6.21 -1.09
N GLY A 153 -6.13 -6.36 -1.65
CA GLY A 153 -5.89 -6.63 -3.06
C GLY A 153 -5.23 -7.98 -3.29
N THR A 154 -4.27 -8.05 -4.22
CA THR A 154 -3.42 -9.23 -4.43
C THR A 154 -2.67 -9.60 -3.15
N GLY A 155 -2.20 -8.59 -2.40
CA GLY A 155 -1.67 -8.68 -1.05
C GLY A 155 -2.56 -7.98 -0.02
N VAL A 156 -2.01 -7.77 1.18
CA VAL A 156 -2.60 -6.97 2.26
C VAL A 156 -1.61 -5.87 2.64
N GLY A 157 -1.94 -4.64 2.26
CA GLY A 157 -1.21 -3.46 2.71
C GLY A 157 -1.93 -2.74 3.84
N SER A 158 -1.24 -1.81 4.51
CA SER A 158 -1.86 -1.00 5.56
C SER A 158 -1.12 0.32 5.76
N GLY A 159 -1.87 1.32 6.21
CA GLY A 159 -1.36 2.60 6.68
C GLY A 159 -1.96 2.92 8.04
N ILE A 160 -1.12 3.24 9.01
CA ILE A 160 -1.53 3.60 10.36
C ILE A 160 -1.47 5.11 10.51
N VAL A 161 -2.56 5.72 10.93
CA VAL A 161 -2.62 7.16 11.22
C VAL A 161 -2.87 7.36 12.70
N ILE A 162 -2.04 8.17 13.35
CA ILE A 162 -2.15 8.56 14.77
C ILE A 162 -1.97 10.07 14.87
N ASN A 163 -2.89 10.72 15.58
CA ASN A 163 -2.93 12.19 15.71
C ASN A 163 -2.93 12.92 14.35
N GLY A 164 -3.56 12.34 13.32
CA GLY A 164 -3.63 12.89 11.97
C GLY A 164 -2.33 12.80 11.17
N GLN A 165 -1.41 11.95 11.57
CA GLN A 165 -0.14 11.72 10.88
C GLN A 165 0.07 10.23 10.62
N VAL A 166 0.59 9.91 9.42
CA VAL A 166 0.97 8.52 9.11
C VAL A 166 2.16 8.11 9.97
N VAL A 167 2.08 6.93 10.52
CA VAL A 167 3.17 6.31 11.30
C VAL A 167 4.15 5.67 10.33
N TYR A 168 5.26 6.34 10.09
CA TYR A 168 6.34 5.82 9.24
C TYR A 168 7.37 4.98 10.00
N GLY A 169 7.41 5.09 11.35
CA GLY A 169 8.41 4.42 12.17
C GLY A 169 9.79 5.09 12.10
N HIS A 170 10.81 4.40 12.63
CA HIS A 170 12.16 4.94 12.69
C HIS A 170 12.84 5.00 11.32
N ASP A 171 12.59 4.01 10.48
CA ASP A 171 13.25 3.77 9.19
C ASP A 171 12.33 3.95 7.96
N GLY A 172 11.05 4.29 8.17
CA GLY A 172 10.08 4.53 7.10
C GLY A 172 9.28 3.31 6.67
N PHE A 173 9.37 2.17 7.37
CA PHE A 173 8.71 0.91 7.02
C PHE A 173 7.67 0.44 8.03
N ALA A 174 7.20 1.30 8.95
CA ALA A 174 6.10 0.93 9.84
C ALA A 174 4.79 0.75 9.07
N GLY A 175 3.90 -0.06 9.63
CA GLY A 175 2.56 -0.27 9.06
C GLY A 175 2.45 -1.51 8.19
N GLU A 176 3.42 -2.42 8.18
CA GLU A 176 3.38 -3.70 7.44
C GLU A 176 2.47 -4.74 8.12
N LEU A 177 1.19 -4.36 8.40
CA LEU A 177 0.25 -5.20 9.15
C LEU A 177 -0.18 -6.47 8.39
N GLY A 178 -0.08 -6.48 7.06
CA GLY A 178 -0.28 -7.69 6.25
C GLY A 178 0.70 -8.81 6.61
N HIS A 179 1.83 -8.47 7.23
CA HIS A 179 2.86 -9.42 7.62
C HIS A 179 2.90 -9.77 9.11
N VAL A 180 1.89 -9.34 9.90
CA VAL A 180 1.71 -9.89 11.26
C VAL A 180 1.40 -11.37 11.20
N ILE A 181 1.97 -12.14 12.12
CA ILE A 181 1.82 -13.61 12.15
C ILE A 181 0.51 -13.98 12.87
N VAL A 182 -0.49 -14.38 12.11
CA VAL A 182 -1.80 -14.84 12.60
C VAL A 182 -1.87 -16.36 12.80
N LYS A 183 -1.00 -17.12 12.14
CA LYS A 183 -0.87 -18.58 12.34
C LYS A 183 0.59 -18.94 12.63
N ARG A 184 0.93 -19.08 13.92
CA ARG A 184 2.31 -19.35 14.35
C ARG A 184 2.77 -20.79 14.05
N ASN A 185 1.86 -21.75 14.15
CA ASN A 185 2.13 -23.16 13.89
C ASN A 185 1.46 -23.56 12.59
N ASN A 186 2.20 -24.29 11.73
CA ASN A 186 1.70 -24.77 10.43
C ASN A 186 1.08 -23.66 9.55
N GLY A 187 1.61 -22.44 9.66
CA GLY A 187 1.15 -21.30 8.87
C GLY A 187 1.55 -21.44 7.40
N ARG A 188 0.75 -20.84 6.51
CA ARG A 188 1.03 -20.77 5.07
C ARG A 188 2.29 -19.97 4.80
N LEU A 189 3.10 -20.42 3.84
CA LEU A 189 4.20 -19.61 3.31
C LEU A 189 3.62 -18.35 2.65
N CYS A 190 4.12 -17.19 3.03
CA CYS A 190 3.83 -15.89 2.47
C CYS A 190 4.86 -15.51 1.40
N GLY A 191 4.48 -14.65 0.46
CA GLY A 191 5.38 -14.12 -0.57
C GLY A 191 6.63 -13.40 -0.01
N CYS A 192 6.55 -12.89 1.23
CA CYS A 192 7.69 -12.27 1.93
C CYS A 192 8.72 -13.29 2.48
N GLY A 193 8.55 -14.60 2.25
CA GLY A 193 9.42 -15.67 2.76
C GLY A 193 9.10 -16.13 4.19
N ARG A 194 8.23 -15.44 4.95
CA ARG A 194 7.79 -15.83 6.29
C ARG A 194 6.58 -16.76 6.22
N THR A 195 6.26 -17.43 7.31
CA THR A 195 5.07 -18.28 7.41
C THR A 195 4.04 -17.69 8.36
N GLY A 196 2.74 -17.84 8.02
CA GLY A 196 1.63 -17.47 8.87
C GLY A 196 1.20 -16.00 8.83
N CYS A 197 1.70 -15.19 7.89
CA CYS A 197 1.33 -13.79 7.71
C CYS A 197 -0.17 -13.63 7.42
N LEU A 198 -0.79 -12.55 7.89
CA LEU A 198 -2.19 -12.19 7.62
C LEU A 198 -2.49 -12.20 6.12
N GLU A 199 -1.60 -11.66 5.30
CA GLU A 199 -1.72 -11.61 3.85
C GLU A 199 -1.97 -12.99 3.20
N ALA A 200 -1.30 -14.04 3.70
CA ALA A 200 -1.45 -15.38 3.17
C ALA A 200 -2.86 -15.99 3.36
N TYR A 201 -3.72 -15.31 4.12
CA TYR A 201 -5.10 -15.71 4.41
C TYR A 201 -6.14 -14.69 3.93
N CYS A 202 -5.84 -13.40 4.08
CA CYS A 202 -6.83 -12.32 3.94
C CYS A 202 -6.64 -11.47 2.67
N SER A 203 -5.70 -11.81 1.79
CA SER A 203 -5.60 -11.22 0.45
C SER A 203 -6.48 -11.97 -0.56
N ALA A 204 -6.65 -11.42 -1.77
CA ALA A 204 -7.33 -12.12 -2.86
C ALA A 204 -6.68 -13.47 -3.19
N THR A 205 -5.33 -13.51 -3.19
CA THR A 205 -4.59 -14.77 -3.37
C THR A 205 -4.80 -15.72 -2.18
N GLY A 206 -4.93 -15.18 -0.96
CA GLY A 206 -5.23 -15.94 0.26
C GLY A 206 -6.61 -16.59 0.22
N VAL A 207 -7.64 -15.87 -0.26
CA VAL A 207 -9.00 -16.39 -0.46
C VAL A 207 -9.01 -17.53 -1.48
N ALA A 208 -8.38 -17.33 -2.64
CA ALA A 208 -8.27 -18.35 -3.67
C ALA A 208 -7.57 -19.62 -3.14
N ARG A 209 -6.49 -19.45 -2.38
CA ARG A 209 -5.76 -20.53 -1.74
C ARG A 209 -6.63 -21.25 -0.70
N SER A 210 -7.40 -20.53 0.11
CA SER A 210 -8.33 -21.12 1.07
C SER A 210 -9.39 -21.99 0.38
N ALA A 211 -9.91 -21.53 -0.76
CA ALA A 211 -10.88 -22.31 -1.55
C ALA A 211 -10.27 -23.61 -2.06
N ARG A 212 -9.04 -23.58 -2.60
CA ARG A 212 -8.32 -24.77 -3.06
C ARG A 212 -8.10 -25.77 -1.93
N GLU A 213 -7.58 -25.31 -0.79
CA GLU A 213 -7.35 -26.15 0.39
C GLU A 213 -8.68 -26.76 0.91
N PHE A 214 -9.78 -26.01 0.92
CA PHE A 214 -11.10 -26.53 1.32
C PHE A 214 -11.61 -27.58 0.33
N LEU A 215 -11.43 -27.39 -0.98
CA LEU A 215 -11.81 -28.37 -2.00
C LEU A 215 -11.03 -29.68 -1.90
N GLU A 216 -9.78 -29.63 -1.44
CA GLU A 216 -8.94 -30.82 -1.24
C GLU A 216 -9.37 -31.65 -0.02
N ILE A 217 -9.70 -30.99 1.10
CA ILE A 217 -9.98 -31.67 2.38
C ILE A 217 -11.48 -31.93 2.61
N ARG A 218 -12.37 -31.33 1.84
CA ARG A 218 -13.83 -31.43 2.00
C ARG A 218 -14.43 -32.05 0.76
N THR A 219 -15.54 -32.78 0.94
CA THR A 219 -16.18 -33.56 -0.13
C THR A 219 -17.56 -33.05 -0.52
N GLU A 220 -18.11 -32.04 0.16
CA GLU A 220 -19.41 -31.49 -0.17
C GLU A 220 -19.45 -30.91 -1.59
N PRO A 221 -20.65 -30.86 -2.19
CA PRO A 221 -20.84 -30.22 -3.50
C PRO A 221 -20.44 -28.77 -3.50
N SER A 222 -19.73 -28.36 -4.54
CA SER A 222 -19.36 -26.97 -4.80
C SER A 222 -19.22 -26.75 -6.29
N THR A 223 -19.69 -25.61 -6.78
CA THR A 223 -19.56 -25.21 -8.18
C THR A 223 -18.09 -24.96 -8.56
N LEU A 224 -17.24 -24.62 -7.57
CA LEU A 224 -15.80 -24.43 -7.77
C LEU A 224 -15.09 -25.72 -8.22
N ARG A 225 -15.67 -26.91 -7.99
CA ARG A 225 -15.10 -28.18 -8.47
C ARG A 225 -15.14 -28.34 -9.99
N ASN A 226 -15.94 -27.51 -10.67
CA ASN A 226 -16.02 -27.49 -12.13
C ASN A 226 -14.88 -26.69 -12.79
N LEU A 227 -14.07 -25.99 -12.00
CA LEU A 227 -12.93 -25.21 -12.47
C LEU A 227 -11.61 -25.99 -12.26
N PRO A 228 -10.60 -25.78 -13.11
CA PRO A 228 -9.26 -26.25 -12.81
C PRO A 228 -8.80 -25.64 -11.48
N ILE A 229 -8.38 -26.47 -10.53
CA ILE A 229 -8.12 -26.05 -9.15
C ILE A 229 -7.14 -24.89 -9.06
N GLU A 230 -6.07 -24.90 -9.88
CA GLU A 230 -5.05 -23.87 -9.90
C GLU A 230 -5.52 -22.54 -10.50
N SER A 231 -6.59 -22.56 -11.29
CA SER A 231 -7.14 -21.34 -11.93
C SER A 231 -8.15 -20.59 -11.05
N ILE A 232 -8.58 -21.19 -9.93
CA ILE A 232 -9.58 -20.58 -9.04
C ILE A 232 -9.02 -19.25 -8.50
N THR A 233 -9.78 -18.18 -8.72
CA THR A 233 -9.52 -16.81 -8.24
C THR A 233 -10.45 -16.45 -7.08
N SER A 234 -10.13 -15.37 -6.36
CA SER A 234 -11.05 -14.84 -5.34
C SER A 234 -12.39 -14.38 -5.93
N LYS A 235 -12.41 -13.98 -7.21
CA LYS A 235 -13.64 -13.63 -7.91
C LYS A 235 -14.52 -14.85 -8.13
N ASP A 236 -13.96 -15.99 -8.54
CA ASP A 236 -14.72 -17.23 -8.69
C ASP A 236 -15.32 -17.67 -7.37
N VAL A 237 -14.58 -17.55 -6.26
CA VAL A 237 -15.09 -17.84 -4.91
C VAL A 237 -16.24 -16.90 -4.53
N TYR A 238 -16.11 -15.60 -4.84
CA TYR A 238 -17.18 -14.63 -4.61
C TYR A 238 -18.43 -14.97 -5.42
N ASP A 239 -18.29 -15.21 -6.72
CA ASP A 239 -19.39 -15.52 -7.61
C ASP A 239 -20.11 -16.81 -7.16
N ALA A 240 -19.36 -17.84 -6.77
CA ALA A 240 -19.92 -19.08 -6.21
C ALA A 240 -20.69 -18.83 -4.90
N ALA A 241 -20.12 -18.06 -3.97
CA ALA A 241 -20.75 -17.71 -2.70
C ALA A 241 -22.07 -16.96 -2.89
N MET A 242 -22.10 -16.00 -3.84
CA MET A 242 -23.29 -15.23 -4.20
C MET A 242 -24.39 -16.14 -4.80
N ASN A 243 -24.00 -17.20 -5.50
CA ASN A 243 -24.92 -18.21 -6.05
C ASN A 243 -25.29 -19.31 -5.04
N GLY A 244 -24.96 -19.14 -3.77
CA GLY A 244 -25.40 -20.03 -2.70
C GLY A 244 -24.46 -21.18 -2.35
N ASP A 245 -23.30 -21.28 -3.00
CA ASP A 245 -22.27 -22.29 -2.72
C ASP A 245 -21.80 -22.24 -1.27
N LYS A 246 -22.02 -23.31 -0.53
CA LYS A 246 -21.72 -23.37 0.90
C LYS A 246 -20.21 -23.31 1.16
N LEU A 247 -19.41 -24.05 0.41
CA LEU A 247 -17.95 -24.08 0.57
C LEU A 247 -17.36 -22.69 0.32
N ALA A 248 -17.83 -21.99 -0.69
CA ALA A 248 -17.38 -20.64 -1.01
C ALA A 248 -17.77 -19.63 0.09
N LYS A 249 -18.96 -19.75 0.69
CA LYS A 249 -19.36 -18.94 1.87
C LYS A 249 -18.47 -19.22 3.07
N ASP A 250 -18.16 -20.50 3.34
CA ASP A 250 -17.29 -20.90 4.45
C ASP A 250 -15.85 -20.34 4.26
N VAL A 251 -15.37 -20.18 3.01
CA VAL A 251 -14.09 -19.52 2.73
C VAL A 251 -14.13 -18.05 3.13
N PHE A 252 -15.21 -17.33 2.83
CA PHE A 252 -15.37 -15.92 3.26
C PHE A 252 -15.52 -15.81 4.77
N GLU A 253 -16.24 -16.73 5.41
CA GLU A 253 -16.33 -16.80 6.88
C GLU A 253 -14.97 -17.01 7.52
N TYR A 254 -14.17 -17.93 7.00
CA TYR A 254 -12.81 -18.19 7.44
C TYR A 254 -11.91 -16.96 7.29
N THR A 255 -11.95 -16.31 6.12
CA THR A 255 -11.16 -15.11 5.83
C THR A 255 -11.56 -13.94 6.73
N GLY A 256 -12.88 -13.68 6.84
CA GLY A 256 -13.41 -12.61 7.68
C GLY A 256 -13.09 -12.81 9.16
N THR A 257 -13.16 -14.05 9.64
CA THR A 257 -12.80 -14.41 11.02
C THR A 257 -11.34 -14.06 11.32
N ILE A 258 -10.41 -14.51 10.47
CA ILE A 258 -8.97 -14.22 10.67
C ILE A 258 -8.69 -12.71 10.62
N LEU A 259 -9.31 -12.01 9.67
CA LEU A 259 -9.14 -10.55 9.55
C LEU A 259 -9.69 -9.82 10.77
N GLY A 260 -10.87 -10.21 11.25
CA GLY A 260 -11.48 -9.61 12.44
C GLY A 260 -10.68 -9.85 13.72
N GLU A 261 -10.14 -11.06 13.92
CA GLU A 261 -9.24 -11.38 15.03
C GLU A 261 -7.98 -10.50 14.98
N ALA A 262 -7.35 -10.39 13.80
CA ALA A 262 -6.17 -9.55 13.62
C ALA A 262 -6.47 -8.05 13.87
N MET A 263 -7.64 -7.55 13.44
CA MET A 263 -8.05 -6.18 13.70
C MET A 263 -8.32 -5.93 15.19
N ALA A 264 -8.80 -6.92 15.94
CA ALA A 264 -8.91 -6.81 17.39
C ALA A 264 -7.53 -6.66 18.06
N ASP A 265 -6.52 -7.41 17.60
CA ASP A 265 -5.14 -7.26 18.08
C ASP A 265 -4.56 -5.88 17.74
N MET A 266 -4.78 -5.38 16.51
CA MET A 266 -4.37 -4.05 16.09
C MET A 266 -5.03 -2.95 16.93
N THR A 267 -6.29 -3.16 17.37
CA THR A 267 -7.00 -2.22 18.24
C THR A 267 -6.34 -2.10 19.61
N VAL A 268 -5.83 -3.20 20.16
CA VAL A 268 -5.08 -3.19 21.44
C VAL A 268 -3.82 -2.33 21.33
N PHE A 269 -3.19 -2.34 20.15
CA PHE A 269 -1.95 -1.60 19.90
C PHE A 269 -2.16 -0.09 19.71
N SER A 270 -3.17 0.33 18.93
CA SER A 270 -3.30 1.72 18.48
C SER A 270 -4.62 2.42 18.85
N SER A 271 -5.63 1.68 19.35
CA SER A 271 -6.95 2.22 19.71
C SER A 271 -7.57 3.14 18.65
N PRO A 272 -7.74 2.68 17.41
CA PRO A 272 -8.20 3.52 16.31
C PRO A 272 -9.70 3.86 16.43
N GLU A 273 -10.12 5.00 15.88
CA GLU A 273 -11.53 5.37 15.68
C GLU A 273 -12.21 4.45 14.66
N ALA A 274 -11.46 4.06 13.64
CA ALA A 274 -11.95 3.22 12.56
C ALA A 274 -10.85 2.39 11.87
N PHE A 275 -11.29 1.30 11.26
CA PHE A 275 -10.58 0.60 10.18
C PHE A 275 -11.25 0.95 8.87
N ILE A 276 -10.49 1.43 7.89
CA ILE A 276 -10.96 1.71 6.53
C ILE A 276 -10.50 0.59 5.63
N LEU A 277 -11.43 -0.13 5.02
CA LEU A 277 -11.13 -1.24 4.12
C LEU A 277 -11.22 -0.78 2.66
N PHE A 278 -10.19 -1.04 1.88
CA PHE A 278 -10.10 -0.72 0.45
C PHE A 278 -9.72 -1.95 -0.37
N GLY A 279 -10.03 -1.91 -1.66
CA GLY A 279 -9.62 -2.93 -2.64
C GLY A 279 -10.73 -3.90 -3.02
N GLY A 280 -10.40 -4.76 -3.99
CA GLY A 280 -11.40 -5.64 -4.60
C GLY A 280 -12.08 -6.60 -3.63
N LEU A 281 -11.34 -7.14 -2.65
CA LEU A 281 -11.91 -8.07 -1.68
C LEU A 281 -12.85 -7.36 -0.68
N ALA A 282 -12.59 -6.10 -0.33
CA ALA A 282 -13.48 -5.31 0.52
C ALA A 282 -14.89 -5.15 -0.08
N LYS A 283 -15.00 -5.18 -1.41
CA LYS A 283 -16.28 -5.10 -2.14
C LYS A 283 -17.13 -6.35 -2.05
N SER A 284 -16.65 -7.43 -1.43
CA SER A 284 -17.46 -8.63 -1.17
C SER A 284 -18.61 -8.35 -0.20
N GLY A 285 -18.68 -7.15 0.39
CA GLY A 285 -19.78 -6.72 1.24
C GLY A 285 -19.95 -7.61 2.47
N GLU A 286 -21.19 -7.94 2.81
CA GLU A 286 -21.50 -8.69 4.02
C GLU A 286 -20.98 -10.13 4.04
N LEU A 287 -20.61 -10.70 2.88
CA LEU A 287 -19.92 -12.00 2.86
C LEU A 287 -18.61 -11.96 3.67
N LEU A 288 -17.86 -10.86 3.56
CA LEU A 288 -16.62 -10.65 4.31
C LEU A 288 -16.87 -9.88 5.62
N LEU A 289 -17.66 -8.80 5.56
CA LEU A 289 -17.79 -7.84 6.65
C LEU A 289 -18.54 -8.40 7.87
N LYS A 290 -19.55 -9.27 7.64
CA LYS A 290 -20.29 -9.87 8.75
C LYS A 290 -19.38 -10.75 9.62
N PRO A 291 -18.74 -11.82 9.10
CA PRO A 291 -17.86 -12.65 9.92
C PRO A 291 -16.67 -11.86 10.50
N LEU A 292 -16.17 -10.86 9.78
CA LEU A 292 -15.12 -9.99 10.27
C LEU A 292 -15.56 -9.22 11.54
N ARG A 293 -16.72 -8.54 11.50
CA ARG A 293 -17.23 -7.77 12.63
C ARG A 293 -17.53 -8.67 13.83
N GLU A 294 -18.14 -9.83 13.60
CA GLU A 294 -18.44 -10.82 14.63
C GLU A 294 -17.16 -11.35 15.30
N ALA A 295 -16.13 -11.65 14.53
CA ALA A 295 -14.86 -12.13 15.06
C ALA A 295 -14.10 -11.01 15.79
N MET A 296 -14.07 -9.81 15.24
CA MET A 296 -13.46 -8.64 15.85
C MET A 296 -14.11 -8.35 17.21
N ASP A 297 -15.44 -8.27 17.28
CA ASP A 297 -16.16 -7.98 18.55
C ASP A 297 -15.94 -9.08 19.60
N ARG A 298 -15.96 -10.34 19.18
CA ARG A 298 -15.71 -11.48 20.07
C ARG A 298 -14.29 -11.48 20.64
N SER A 299 -13.29 -11.06 19.87
CA SER A 299 -11.87 -11.09 20.24
C SER A 299 -11.39 -9.80 20.93
N MET A 300 -12.23 -8.76 20.92
CA MET A 300 -11.85 -7.45 21.44
C MET A 300 -11.91 -7.40 22.98
N LEU A 301 -10.93 -6.71 23.59
CA LEU A 301 -11.01 -6.36 25.01
C LEU A 301 -12.27 -5.52 25.28
N ASN A 302 -12.91 -5.74 26.41
CA ASN A 302 -14.17 -5.05 26.78
C ASN A 302 -14.08 -3.52 26.69
N VAL A 303 -12.91 -2.94 26.98
CA VAL A 303 -12.68 -1.49 26.91
C VAL A 303 -12.81 -0.92 25.50
N PHE A 304 -12.62 -1.75 24.47
CA PHE A 304 -12.66 -1.32 23.06
C PHE A 304 -13.95 -1.70 22.33
N LYS A 305 -14.79 -2.60 22.91
CA LYS A 305 -16.01 -3.07 22.25
C LYS A 305 -16.92 -1.91 21.83
N GLY A 306 -17.36 -1.95 20.58
CA GLY A 306 -18.22 -0.97 19.95
C GLY A 306 -17.59 0.41 19.67
N LYS A 307 -16.28 0.58 19.89
CA LYS A 307 -15.60 1.87 19.68
C LYS A 307 -14.99 2.01 18.28
N ALA A 308 -14.23 1.01 17.84
CA ALA A 308 -13.61 1.03 16.52
C ALA A 308 -14.64 0.65 15.44
N LYS A 309 -14.84 1.53 14.46
CA LYS A 309 -15.74 1.30 13.33
C LYS A 309 -15.02 0.52 12.23
N VAL A 310 -15.78 -0.25 11.44
CA VAL A 310 -15.30 -0.85 10.20
C VAL A 310 -16.03 -0.20 9.04
N LEU A 311 -15.30 0.59 8.26
CA LEU A 311 -15.81 1.40 7.16
C LEU A 311 -15.21 0.91 5.84
N LEU A 312 -15.92 1.12 4.75
CA LEU A 312 -15.38 0.95 3.41
C LEU A 312 -14.81 2.29 2.93
N SER A 313 -13.78 2.23 2.10
CA SER A 313 -13.24 3.39 1.40
C SER A 313 -14.33 4.13 0.62
N GLU A 314 -14.30 5.45 0.68
CA GLU A 314 -15.16 6.32 -0.14
C GLU A 314 -14.45 6.86 -1.38
N LEU A 315 -13.15 6.56 -1.57
CA LEU A 315 -12.43 6.92 -2.79
C LEU A 315 -12.94 6.07 -3.96
N LYS A 316 -13.20 6.71 -5.09
CA LYS A 316 -13.58 6.00 -6.33
C LYS A 316 -12.38 5.20 -6.83
N ASP A 317 -12.57 3.93 -7.15
CA ASP A 317 -11.48 3.02 -7.56
C ASP A 317 -10.59 3.57 -8.68
N ALA A 318 -11.21 4.18 -9.71
CA ALA A 318 -10.45 4.73 -10.83
C ALA A 318 -9.50 5.87 -10.42
N ASP A 319 -9.85 6.59 -9.35
CA ASP A 319 -9.16 7.79 -8.91
C ASP A 319 -8.39 7.57 -7.60
N ALA A 320 -8.70 6.48 -6.87
CA ALA A 320 -8.21 6.27 -5.50
C ALA A 320 -6.67 6.28 -5.41
N ALA A 321 -6.00 5.63 -6.34
CA ALA A 321 -4.56 5.57 -6.40
C ALA A 321 -3.92 6.95 -6.63
N VAL A 322 -4.47 7.70 -7.61
CA VAL A 322 -4.04 9.06 -7.91
C VAL A 322 -4.36 10.01 -6.77
N LEU A 323 -5.54 9.90 -6.15
CA LEU A 323 -5.95 10.73 -5.02
C LEU A 323 -5.06 10.48 -3.80
N GLY A 324 -4.77 9.22 -3.50
CA GLY A 324 -3.87 8.85 -2.40
C GLY A 324 -2.49 9.47 -2.57
N ALA A 325 -1.88 9.28 -3.73
CA ALA A 325 -0.58 9.87 -4.04
C ALA A 325 -0.64 11.41 -4.08
N SER A 326 -1.71 12.00 -4.67
CA SER A 326 -1.84 13.46 -4.80
C SER A 326 -1.88 14.17 -3.45
N ALA A 327 -2.54 13.59 -2.46
CA ALA A 327 -2.61 14.16 -1.12
C ALA A 327 -1.22 14.37 -0.52
N LEU A 328 -0.29 13.43 -0.74
CA LEU A 328 1.11 13.56 -0.34
C LEU A 328 1.83 14.69 -1.09
N GLY A 329 1.45 15.00 -2.33
CA GLY A 329 2.04 16.06 -3.15
C GLY A 329 1.89 17.46 -2.54
N TRP A 330 0.86 17.70 -1.71
CA TRP A 330 0.69 18.97 -0.99
C TRP A 330 1.74 19.19 0.10
N GLU A 331 2.32 18.10 0.63
CA GLU A 331 3.36 18.14 1.66
C GLU A 331 4.78 18.15 1.08
N ALA A 332 4.91 17.95 -0.24
CA ALA A 332 6.21 17.88 -0.90
C ALA A 332 7.03 19.13 -0.70
N LYS A 333 8.28 18.98 -0.25
CA LYS A 333 9.24 20.06 -0.03
C LYS A 333 10.39 19.93 -1.01
N PRO A 334 11.04 21.05 -1.39
CA PRO A 334 12.28 20.98 -2.14
C PRO A 334 13.28 20.07 -1.42
N MET A 335 13.81 19.07 -2.12
CA MET A 335 14.84 18.21 -1.54
C MET A 335 16.08 19.06 -1.26
N ALA A 336 16.63 18.92 -0.05
CA ALA A 336 17.96 19.43 0.23
C ALA A 336 18.95 18.74 -0.73
N PRO A 337 19.99 19.47 -1.20
CA PRO A 337 21.03 18.83 -2.00
C PRO A 337 21.58 17.64 -1.22
N VAL A 338 21.49 16.46 -1.81
CA VAL A 338 22.03 15.24 -1.18
C VAL A 338 23.53 15.39 -1.15
N THR A 339 24.07 15.72 0.02
CA THR A 339 25.47 15.42 0.30
C THR A 339 25.60 13.90 0.16
N PRO A 340 26.57 13.36 -0.61
CA PRO A 340 26.74 11.93 -0.71
C PRO A 340 26.86 11.35 0.71
N ALA A 341 25.80 10.70 1.19
CA ALA A 341 25.86 9.98 2.44
C ALA A 341 26.93 8.90 2.25
N ALA A 342 27.85 8.84 3.19
CA ALA A 342 28.79 7.73 3.28
C ALA A 342 28.00 6.45 3.13
N ALA A 343 28.42 5.56 2.21
CA ALA A 343 27.77 4.30 1.95
C ALA A 343 27.43 3.63 3.29
N PRO A 344 26.21 3.07 3.45
CA PRO A 344 25.88 2.35 4.67
C PRO A 344 26.96 1.31 4.88
N ILE A 345 27.59 1.34 6.06
CA ILE A 345 28.49 0.28 6.49
C ILE A 345 27.61 -0.97 6.56
N VAL A 346 27.66 -1.78 5.52
CA VAL A 346 27.09 -3.13 5.56
C VAL A 346 27.91 -3.84 6.62
N ALA A 347 27.34 -3.99 7.81
CA ALA A 347 27.94 -4.82 8.85
C ALA A 347 28.05 -6.21 8.22
N ALA A 348 29.30 -6.68 8.07
CA ALA A 348 29.56 -8.01 7.59
C ALA A 348 28.78 -8.99 8.47
N ALA A 349 27.97 -9.84 7.85
CA ALA A 349 27.27 -10.91 8.56
C ALA A 349 28.27 -11.66 9.43
N PRO A 350 27.96 -11.95 10.72
CA PRO A 350 28.83 -12.74 11.54
C PRO A 350 29.06 -14.08 10.84
N GLY A 351 30.36 -14.44 10.64
CA GLY A 351 30.75 -15.63 9.92
C GLY A 351 30.02 -16.85 10.46
N ALA A 352 29.57 -17.72 9.59
CA ALA A 352 28.98 -19.00 9.93
C ALA A 352 29.94 -19.76 10.87
N PRO A 353 29.45 -20.41 11.94
CA PRO A 353 30.29 -21.21 12.80
C PRO A 353 30.95 -22.31 11.97
N GLY A 354 32.28 -22.42 12.08
CA GLY A 354 33.07 -23.37 11.32
C GLY A 354 32.58 -24.81 11.54
N ALA A 355 32.58 -25.57 10.46
CA ALA A 355 32.27 -26.99 10.48
C ALA A 355 33.19 -27.70 11.48
N PRO A 356 32.70 -28.69 12.27
CA PRO A 356 33.53 -29.43 13.17
C PRO A 356 34.60 -30.23 12.41
N ALA A 357 35.83 -30.18 12.89
CA ALA A 357 36.94 -30.92 12.34
C ALA A 357 36.65 -32.44 12.35
N ALA A 358 36.96 -33.08 11.24
CA ALA A 358 36.86 -34.55 11.14
C ALA A 358 37.75 -35.25 12.19
N PRO A 359 37.28 -36.37 12.78
CA PRO A 359 38.09 -37.11 13.75
C PRO A 359 39.32 -37.73 13.09
N ALA A 360 40.46 -37.60 13.75
CA ALA A 360 41.74 -38.22 13.35
C ALA A 360 41.61 -39.74 13.31
N ALA A 361 42.18 -40.34 12.25
CA ALA A 361 42.26 -41.79 12.12
C ALA A 361 43.14 -42.43 13.23
N PRO A 362 42.83 -43.63 13.70
CA PRO A 362 43.62 -44.29 14.71
C PRO A 362 44.98 -44.73 14.14
N ILE A 363 46.03 -44.47 14.90
CA ILE A 363 47.39 -44.99 14.66
C ILE A 363 47.36 -46.48 14.96
N ALA A 364 47.76 -47.30 13.99
CA ALA A 364 47.98 -48.73 14.18
C ALA A 364 49.33 -48.95 14.87
N ASP A 365 49.32 -49.72 15.91
CA ASP A 365 50.46 -50.52 16.40
C ASP A 365 50.34 -51.93 15.84
#